data_b536517573f1d586a9586f55fd17aeb3
#
_entry.id   b536517573f1d586a9586f55fd17aeb3
#
_cell.length_a   1.000
_cell.length_b   1.000
_cell.length_c   1.000
_cell.angle_alpha   90.00
_cell.angle_beta   90.00
_cell.angle_gamma   90.00
#
_symmetry.space_group_name_H-M   'P 1'
#
loop_
_entity.id
_entity.type
_entity.pdbx_description
1 polymer ?
#
loop_
_entity_poly.entity_id
_entity_poly.type
_entity_poly.pdbx_seq_one_letter_code
_entity_poly.pdbx_strand_id
1 'polypeptide(L)'
;NRFMDFSITTELAADAKRVEAFVADEIIPLESDPAHYDAYGNIDVALLQSLRAMVKAARLWAPQIPQALGGMGYGPIGMAVLYEAMNQSIFGPVAFNCAAPDDGNMYILNKVASEEQKTRWLQPIIDGDVRSSFAMTEPAPGGGSDPGMIQTTATRENGRWVINGRKWYITGAGEAEHFILIAKTGGDARNGLTAFLFHRDDPGWRIERRIGIMGPEEHGGHCELIFDGLTLDDDRILMGEGQGLKVTQIRLGLARLTHCMRWLGLARRAVAIAADYAANRQG
;
A
#
# COMPACT_ATOMS: atom_id res chain seq x y z
N ASN A 1 -15.67 -28.80 -13.17
CA ASN A 1 -14.78 -27.83 -13.84
C ASN A 1 -15.46 -26.46 -13.81
N ARG A 2 -15.12 -25.60 -12.85
CA ARG A 2 -15.42 -24.17 -12.97
C ARG A 2 -14.35 -23.59 -13.92
N PHE A 3 -14.74 -23.27 -15.13
CA PHE A 3 -13.92 -22.45 -16.01
C PHE A 3 -13.75 -21.09 -15.34
N MET A 4 -12.52 -20.57 -15.30
CA MET A 4 -12.29 -19.18 -14.90
C MET A 4 -12.87 -18.28 -15.99
N ASP A 5 -13.76 -17.37 -15.60
CA ASP A 5 -14.35 -16.39 -16.49
C ASP A 5 -13.60 -15.06 -16.32
N PHE A 6 -12.96 -14.61 -17.38
CA PHE A 6 -12.23 -13.34 -17.44
C PHE A 6 -13.02 -12.28 -18.25
N SER A 7 -14.30 -12.47 -18.47
CA SER A 7 -15.11 -11.52 -19.20
C SER A 7 -15.22 -10.18 -18.47
N ILE A 8 -15.14 -9.11 -19.24
CA ILE A 8 -15.34 -7.75 -18.74
C ILE A 8 -16.84 -7.46 -18.86
N THR A 9 -17.51 -7.26 -17.74
CA THR A 9 -18.93 -6.91 -17.70
C THR A 9 -19.17 -5.52 -18.29
N THR A 10 -20.39 -5.25 -18.74
CA THR A 10 -20.79 -3.93 -19.25
C THR A 10 -20.58 -2.83 -18.22
N GLU A 11 -20.87 -3.11 -16.94
CA GLU A 11 -20.66 -2.20 -15.83
C GLU A 11 -19.16 -1.87 -15.64
N LEU A 12 -18.31 -2.89 -15.58
CA LEU A 12 -16.87 -2.71 -15.46
C LEU A 12 -16.29 -1.92 -16.65
N ALA A 13 -16.75 -2.21 -17.87
CA ALA A 13 -16.32 -1.46 -19.05
C ALA A 13 -16.76 0.00 -19.02
N ALA A 14 -17.95 0.28 -18.47
CA ALA A 14 -18.41 1.65 -18.27
C ALA A 14 -17.59 2.38 -17.22
N ASP A 15 -17.30 1.75 -16.07
CA ASP A 15 -16.48 2.34 -15.04
C ASP A 15 -15.03 2.54 -15.48
N ALA A 16 -14.46 1.62 -16.27
CA ALA A 16 -13.14 1.81 -16.86
C ALA A 16 -13.06 3.07 -17.72
N LYS A 17 -14.05 3.32 -18.57
CA LYS A 17 -14.13 4.54 -19.38
C LYS A 17 -14.26 5.81 -18.52
N ARG A 18 -15.03 5.75 -17.43
CA ARG A 18 -15.15 6.87 -16.50
C ARG A 18 -13.80 7.18 -15.81
N VAL A 19 -13.07 6.14 -15.41
CA VAL A 19 -11.72 6.29 -14.83
C VAL A 19 -10.75 6.83 -15.86
N GLU A 20 -10.73 6.28 -17.08
CA GLU A 20 -9.86 6.77 -18.16
C GLU A 20 -10.13 8.26 -18.45
N ALA A 21 -11.39 8.67 -18.57
CA ALA A 21 -11.75 10.08 -18.78
C ALA A 21 -11.30 10.94 -17.59
N PHE A 22 -11.58 10.53 -16.36
CA PHE A 22 -11.17 11.27 -15.17
C PHE A 22 -9.64 11.45 -15.10
N VAL A 23 -8.88 10.39 -15.38
CA VAL A 23 -7.41 10.45 -15.39
C VAL A 23 -6.91 11.38 -16.49
N ALA A 24 -7.49 11.31 -17.69
CA ALA A 24 -7.08 12.14 -18.84
C ALA A 24 -7.41 13.62 -18.64
N ASP A 25 -8.60 13.92 -18.11
CA ASP A 25 -9.11 15.27 -18.04
C ASP A 25 -8.68 16.00 -16.75
N GLU A 26 -8.62 15.29 -15.61
CA GLU A 26 -8.44 15.92 -14.30
C GLU A 26 -7.05 15.66 -13.68
N ILE A 27 -6.36 14.57 -14.04
CA ILE A 27 -5.10 14.21 -13.37
C ILE A 27 -3.87 14.45 -14.25
N ILE A 28 -3.86 13.91 -15.47
CA ILE A 28 -2.70 14.02 -16.38
C ILE A 28 -2.26 15.46 -16.63
N PRO A 29 -3.15 16.45 -16.84
CA PRO A 29 -2.73 17.83 -17.05
C PRO A 29 -1.94 18.45 -15.88
N LEU A 30 -2.14 17.93 -14.66
CA LEU A 30 -1.45 18.43 -13.46
C LEU A 30 0.02 18.04 -13.39
N GLU A 31 0.41 16.96 -14.07
CA GLU A 31 1.77 16.43 -13.99
C GLU A 31 2.84 17.33 -14.61
N SER A 32 2.45 18.25 -15.48
CA SER A 32 3.41 19.15 -16.16
C SER A 32 3.85 20.35 -15.33
N ASP A 33 3.13 20.68 -14.24
CA ASP A 33 3.44 21.83 -13.39
C ASP A 33 4.33 21.42 -12.21
N PRO A 34 5.57 21.93 -12.11
CA PRO A 34 6.47 21.65 -11.00
C PRO A 34 5.91 22.06 -9.62
N ALA A 35 4.97 23.01 -9.56
CA ALA A 35 4.33 23.43 -8.32
C ALA A 35 3.40 22.36 -7.72
N HIS A 36 3.04 21.35 -8.51
CA HIS A 36 2.22 20.24 -8.06
C HIS A 36 3.01 19.09 -7.40
N TYR A 37 4.33 19.29 -7.22
CA TYR A 37 5.20 18.27 -6.62
C TYR A 37 5.80 18.76 -5.30
N ASP A 38 5.94 17.83 -4.37
CA ASP A 38 6.72 18.04 -3.15
C ASP A 38 8.24 17.97 -3.41
N ALA A 39 9.03 18.19 -2.36
CA ALA A 39 10.50 18.15 -2.45
C ALA A 39 11.07 16.78 -2.85
N TYR A 40 10.27 15.72 -2.87
CA TYR A 40 10.67 14.35 -3.19
C TYR A 40 10.09 13.84 -4.52
N GLY A 41 9.43 14.72 -5.26
CA GLY A 41 8.84 14.39 -6.55
C GLY A 41 7.50 13.67 -6.48
N ASN A 42 6.81 13.73 -5.32
CA ASN A 42 5.44 13.24 -5.20
C ASN A 42 4.45 14.38 -5.44
N ILE A 43 3.18 14.02 -5.65
CA ILE A 43 2.12 15.02 -5.69
C ILE A 43 2.05 15.79 -4.37
N ASP A 44 1.89 17.11 -4.46
CA ASP A 44 1.64 17.97 -3.29
C ASP A 44 0.42 17.49 -2.49
N VAL A 45 0.53 17.55 -1.15
CA VAL A 45 -0.49 17.00 -0.26
C VAL A 45 -1.83 17.73 -0.39
N ALA A 46 -1.85 19.05 -0.55
CA ALA A 46 -3.09 19.81 -0.67
C ALA A 46 -3.78 19.50 -2.01
N LEU A 47 -2.99 19.37 -3.08
CA LEU A 47 -3.51 18.95 -4.37
C LEU A 47 -4.06 17.52 -4.31
N LEU A 48 -3.36 16.60 -3.66
CA LEU A 48 -3.82 15.22 -3.47
C LEU A 48 -5.16 15.16 -2.73
N GLN A 49 -5.33 15.93 -1.67
CA GLN A 49 -6.61 16.01 -0.94
C GLN A 49 -7.75 16.52 -1.82
N SER A 50 -7.49 17.51 -2.66
CA SER A 50 -8.47 18.03 -3.63
C SER A 50 -8.86 16.96 -4.65
N LEU A 51 -7.89 16.25 -5.23
CA LEU A 51 -8.16 15.14 -6.16
C LEU A 51 -8.94 14.02 -5.51
N ARG A 52 -8.60 13.63 -4.29
CA ARG A 52 -9.33 12.60 -3.54
C ARG A 52 -10.79 12.98 -3.31
N ALA A 53 -11.06 14.24 -2.99
CA ALA A 53 -12.43 14.73 -2.88
C ALA A 53 -13.20 14.63 -4.21
N MET A 54 -12.58 14.97 -5.34
CA MET A 54 -13.16 14.83 -6.67
C MET A 54 -13.41 13.37 -7.04
N VAL A 55 -12.45 12.46 -6.78
CA VAL A 55 -12.59 11.01 -7.01
C VAL A 55 -13.76 10.44 -6.20
N LYS A 56 -13.89 10.82 -4.92
CA LYS A 56 -15.00 10.41 -4.05
C LYS A 56 -16.34 10.94 -4.59
N ALA A 57 -16.41 12.21 -4.99
CA ALA A 57 -17.60 12.82 -5.58
C ALA A 57 -18.01 12.11 -6.90
N ALA A 58 -17.02 11.69 -7.70
CA ALA A 58 -17.24 10.91 -8.91
C ALA A 58 -17.62 9.44 -8.64
N ARG A 59 -17.61 8.96 -7.39
CA ARG A 59 -17.84 7.56 -7.00
C ARG A 59 -16.86 6.58 -7.64
N LEU A 60 -15.59 6.97 -7.72
CA LEU A 60 -14.50 6.16 -8.27
C LEU A 60 -13.45 5.78 -7.20
N TRP A 61 -13.80 5.97 -5.92
CA TRP A 61 -12.91 5.79 -4.79
C TRP A 61 -12.67 4.32 -4.46
N ALA A 62 -11.40 3.98 -4.20
CA ALA A 62 -10.96 2.70 -3.65
C ALA A 62 -11.62 1.48 -4.34
N PRO A 63 -11.30 1.18 -5.61
CA PRO A 63 -12.00 0.16 -6.40
C PRO A 63 -11.95 -1.23 -5.77
N GLN A 64 -10.88 -1.55 -5.04
CA GLN A 64 -10.62 -2.83 -4.38
C GLN A 64 -11.41 -3.03 -3.07
N ILE A 65 -11.99 -1.96 -2.52
CA ILE A 65 -12.66 -1.99 -1.22
C ILE A 65 -14.15 -2.31 -1.41
N PRO A 66 -14.75 -3.16 -0.54
CA PRO A 66 -16.19 -3.44 -0.58
C PRO A 66 -17.04 -2.18 -0.54
N GLN A 67 -18.17 -2.19 -1.25
CA GLN A 67 -19.11 -1.06 -1.28
C GLN A 67 -19.62 -0.68 0.11
N ALA A 68 -19.86 -1.68 0.96
CA ALA A 68 -20.29 -1.44 2.36
C ALA A 68 -19.27 -0.67 3.19
N LEU A 69 -18.00 -0.62 2.78
CA LEU A 69 -16.92 0.14 3.41
C LEU A 69 -16.56 1.41 2.65
N GLY A 70 -17.31 1.77 1.63
CA GLY A 70 -17.13 3.02 0.87
C GLY A 70 -16.32 2.90 -0.42
N GLY A 71 -15.93 1.69 -0.86
CA GLY A 71 -15.25 1.44 -2.12
C GLY A 71 -16.18 1.07 -3.28
N MET A 72 -15.61 0.67 -4.42
CA MET A 72 -16.39 0.25 -5.59
C MET A 72 -16.72 -1.26 -5.59
N GLY A 73 -16.08 -2.08 -4.76
CA GLY A 73 -16.39 -3.50 -4.57
C GLY A 73 -15.85 -4.43 -5.66
N TYR A 74 -14.87 -4.03 -6.43
CA TYR A 74 -14.31 -4.84 -7.50
C TYR A 74 -13.35 -5.92 -6.99
N GLY A 75 -13.53 -7.14 -7.52
CA GLY A 75 -12.58 -8.24 -7.37
C GLY A 75 -11.37 -8.12 -8.31
N PRO A 76 -10.49 -9.13 -8.34
CA PRO A 76 -9.22 -9.07 -9.07
C PRO A 76 -9.30 -8.69 -10.56
N ILE A 77 -10.35 -9.12 -11.27
CA ILE A 77 -10.54 -8.76 -12.69
C ILE A 77 -10.86 -7.27 -12.82
N GLY A 78 -11.79 -6.77 -12.01
CA GLY A 78 -12.12 -5.34 -12.00
C GLY A 78 -10.93 -4.48 -11.57
N MET A 79 -10.18 -4.92 -10.56
CA MET A 79 -8.94 -4.27 -10.16
C MET A 79 -7.94 -4.21 -11.31
N ALA A 80 -7.75 -5.30 -12.08
CA ALA A 80 -6.82 -5.32 -13.20
C ALA A 80 -7.15 -4.25 -14.24
N VAL A 81 -8.42 -4.14 -14.61
CA VAL A 81 -8.90 -3.16 -15.59
C VAL A 81 -8.80 -1.73 -15.07
N LEU A 82 -9.27 -1.49 -13.85
CA LEU A 82 -9.32 -0.14 -13.28
C LEU A 82 -7.92 0.37 -12.88
N TYR A 83 -7.05 -0.50 -12.33
CA TYR A 83 -5.68 -0.10 -11.98
C TYR A 83 -4.86 0.23 -13.21
N GLU A 84 -5.03 -0.48 -14.32
CA GLU A 84 -4.40 -0.13 -15.58
C GLU A 84 -4.83 1.28 -16.04
N ALA A 85 -6.13 1.59 -15.98
CA ALA A 85 -6.65 2.91 -16.33
C ALA A 85 -6.13 4.00 -15.40
N MET A 86 -6.19 3.80 -14.09
CA MET A 86 -5.73 4.75 -13.07
C MET A 86 -4.24 5.06 -13.17
N ASN A 87 -3.44 4.04 -13.49
CA ASN A 87 -1.98 4.17 -13.56
C ASN A 87 -1.46 4.69 -14.90
N GLN A 88 -2.30 5.19 -15.77
CA GLN A 88 -1.87 6.06 -16.86
C GLN A 88 -1.41 7.44 -16.36
N SER A 89 -1.63 7.75 -15.08
CA SER A 89 -1.04 8.88 -14.37
C SER A 89 -0.16 8.41 -13.21
N ILE A 90 0.97 9.09 -13.00
CA ILE A 90 1.83 8.86 -11.82
C ILE A 90 1.12 9.26 -10.51
N PHE A 91 0.15 10.17 -10.56
CA PHE A 91 -0.67 10.57 -9.43
C PHE A 91 -1.89 9.66 -9.22
N GLY A 92 -2.26 8.86 -10.23
CA GLY A 92 -3.46 8.03 -10.20
C GLY A 92 -3.55 7.11 -8.97
N PRO A 93 -2.56 6.27 -8.67
CA PRO A 93 -2.65 5.32 -7.56
C PRO A 93 -3.00 5.95 -6.22
N VAL A 94 -2.36 7.07 -5.87
CA VAL A 94 -2.61 7.76 -4.58
C VAL A 94 -3.92 8.55 -4.59
N ALA A 95 -4.33 9.07 -5.75
CA ALA A 95 -5.59 9.80 -5.89
C ALA A 95 -6.81 8.89 -5.72
N PHE A 96 -6.76 7.66 -6.25
CA PHE A 96 -7.84 6.67 -6.13
C PHE A 96 -7.72 5.75 -4.90
N ASN A 97 -6.78 5.99 -4.00
CA ASN A 97 -6.50 5.16 -2.82
C ASN A 97 -6.20 3.69 -3.15
N CYS A 98 -5.47 3.46 -4.21
CA CYS A 98 -5.04 2.12 -4.65
C CYS A 98 -3.51 2.00 -4.78
N ALA A 99 -2.76 2.90 -4.14
CA ALA A 99 -1.31 2.87 -4.10
C ALA A 99 -0.79 1.84 -3.09
N ALA A 100 0.41 1.30 -3.36
CA ALA A 100 1.17 0.59 -2.34
C ALA A 100 1.73 1.60 -1.31
N PRO A 101 1.92 1.20 -0.04
CA PRO A 101 1.59 -0.11 0.54
C PRO A 101 0.14 -0.24 1.01
N ASP A 102 -0.65 0.84 0.97
CA ASP A 102 -2.00 0.92 1.54
C ASP A 102 -2.95 -0.12 0.96
N ASP A 103 -2.95 -0.34 -0.36
CA ASP A 103 -3.84 -1.31 -1.01
C ASP A 103 -3.65 -2.73 -0.45
N GLY A 104 -2.40 -3.17 -0.29
CA GLY A 104 -2.08 -4.47 0.29
C GLY A 104 -2.39 -4.55 1.79
N ASN A 105 -2.20 -3.45 2.53
CA ASN A 105 -2.50 -3.38 3.95
C ASN A 105 -4.03 -3.37 4.18
N MET A 106 -4.79 -2.61 3.40
CA MET A 106 -6.25 -2.63 3.45
C MET A 106 -6.79 -4.03 3.14
N TYR A 107 -6.23 -4.70 2.14
CA TYR A 107 -6.65 -6.07 1.78
C TYR A 107 -6.46 -7.05 2.93
N ILE A 108 -5.28 -7.09 3.54
CA ILE A 108 -5.01 -8.05 4.62
C ILE A 108 -5.84 -7.70 5.88
N LEU A 109 -5.95 -6.43 6.25
CA LEU A 109 -6.77 -6.00 7.38
C LEU A 109 -8.24 -6.35 7.18
N ASN A 110 -8.80 -6.10 6.00
CA ASN A 110 -10.19 -6.46 5.70
C ASN A 110 -10.42 -7.98 5.80
N LYS A 111 -9.41 -8.78 5.45
CA LYS A 111 -9.54 -10.23 5.38
C LYS A 111 -9.40 -10.94 6.73
N VAL A 112 -8.56 -10.44 7.64
CA VAL A 112 -8.15 -11.20 8.84
C VAL A 112 -8.26 -10.43 10.16
N ALA A 113 -8.48 -9.11 10.13
CA ALA A 113 -8.62 -8.30 11.33
C ALA A 113 -9.96 -8.54 12.02
N SER A 114 -10.01 -8.38 13.36
CA SER A 114 -11.28 -8.34 14.10
C SER A 114 -12.07 -7.08 13.73
N GLU A 115 -13.36 -7.03 14.09
CA GLU A 115 -14.19 -5.84 13.80
C GLU A 115 -13.66 -4.59 14.53
N GLU A 116 -13.15 -4.74 15.76
CA GLU A 116 -12.50 -3.67 16.51
C GLU A 116 -11.23 -3.20 15.82
N GLN A 117 -10.41 -4.16 15.34
CA GLN A 117 -9.21 -3.83 14.57
C GLN A 117 -9.55 -3.17 13.24
N LYS A 118 -10.59 -3.60 12.53
CA LYS A 118 -11.04 -2.96 11.29
C LYS A 118 -11.46 -1.51 11.53
N THR A 119 -12.25 -1.27 12.56
CA THR A 119 -12.68 0.08 12.91
C THR A 119 -11.49 0.99 13.20
N ARG A 120 -10.52 0.49 13.97
CA ARG A 120 -9.37 1.29 14.41
C ARG A 120 -8.28 1.45 13.35
N TRP A 121 -7.98 0.37 12.61
CA TRP A 121 -6.77 0.28 11.77
C TRP A 121 -7.05 0.31 10.28
N LEU A 122 -8.22 -0.19 9.84
CA LEU A 122 -8.57 -0.29 8.45
C LEU A 122 -9.37 0.92 7.96
N GLN A 123 -10.43 1.30 8.68
CA GLN A 123 -11.36 2.33 8.22
C GLN A 123 -10.68 3.67 7.94
N PRO A 124 -9.76 4.19 8.78
CA PRO A 124 -9.08 5.45 8.49
C PRO A 124 -8.20 5.40 7.22
N ILE A 125 -7.66 4.22 6.87
CA ILE A 125 -6.91 4.04 5.60
C ILE A 125 -7.88 4.05 4.41
N ILE A 126 -9.03 3.37 4.53
CA ILE A 126 -10.08 3.38 3.51
C ILE A 126 -10.58 4.80 3.27
N ASP A 127 -10.80 5.56 4.33
CA ASP A 127 -11.26 6.95 4.25
C ASP A 127 -10.21 7.89 3.65
N GLY A 128 -8.95 7.44 3.59
CA GLY A 128 -7.82 8.21 3.09
C GLY A 128 -7.32 9.26 4.07
N ASP A 129 -7.70 9.15 5.35
CA ASP A 129 -7.32 10.07 6.41
C ASP A 129 -5.89 9.79 6.88
N VAL A 130 -5.48 8.53 6.88
CA VAL A 130 -4.13 8.09 7.27
C VAL A 130 -3.48 7.23 6.19
N ARG A 131 -2.15 7.18 6.23
CA ARG A 131 -1.35 6.24 5.44
C ARG A 131 -0.88 5.10 6.32
N SER A 132 -0.49 4.01 5.68
CA SER A 132 -0.01 2.82 6.39
C SER A 132 1.31 2.31 5.82
N SER A 133 2.02 1.50 6.60
CA SER A 133 3.24 0.83 6.17
C SER A 133 3.29 -0.64 6.57
N PHE A 134 4.12 -1.40 5.87
CA PHE A 134 4.36 -2.81 6.15
C PHE A 134 5.83 -3.04 6.49
N ALA A 135 6.12 -3.23 7.77
CA ALA A 135 7.46 -3.33 8.32
C ALA A 135 7.91 -4.80 8.41
N MET A 136 8.48 -5.33 7.32
CA MET A 136 8.94 -6.73 7.26
C MET A 136 10.44 -6.82 6.98
N THR A 137 10.92 -6.21 5.90
CA THR A 137 12.29 -6.35 5.39
C THR A 137 13.33 -5.82 6.38
N GLU A 138 14.46 -6.53 6.50
CA GLU A 138 15.54 -6.20 7.44
C GLU A 138 16.89 -6.08 6.75
N PRO A 139 17.81 -5.26 7.27
CA PRO A 139 19.22 -5.31 6.86
C PRO A 139 19.88 -6.61 7.31
N ALA A 140 21.03 -6.93 6.73
CA ALA A 140 21.83 -8.07 7.20
C ALA A 140 22.19 -7.93 8.71
N PRO A 141 22.19 -9.04 9.47
CA PRO A 141 22.04 -10.43 9.06
C PRO A 141 20.60 -10.91 8.88
N GLY A 142 19.61 -10.01 8.99
CA GLY A 142 18.21 -10.31 8.71
C GLY A 142 17.95 -10.52 7.21
N GLY A 143 16.71 -10.87 6.87
CA GLY A 143 16.31 -11.15 5.50
C GLY A 143 15.54 -10.02 4.84
N GLY A 144 15.82 -9.78 3.56
CA GLY A 144 15.00 -8.93 2.71
C GLY A 144 13.73 -9.64 2.29
N SER A 145 13.87 -10.67 1.45
CA SER A 145 12.76 -11.43 0.87
C SER A 145 12.50 -12.78 1.55
N ASP A 146 13.37 -13.23 2.43
CA ASP A 146 13.21 -14.49 3.17
C ASP A 146 12.73 -14.23 4.60
N PRO A 147 11.44 -14.50 4.91
CA PRO A 147 10.91 -14.35 6.26
C PRO A 147 11.62 -15.21 7.31
N GLY A 148 12.24 -16.32 6.87
CA GLY A 148 12.99 -17.21 7.75
C GLY A 148 14.22 -16.56 8.40
N MET A 149 14.71 -15.47 7.82
CA MET A 149 15.88 -14.73 8.30
C MET A 149 15.52 -13.53 9.19
N ILE A 150 14.26 -13.30 9.52
CA ILE A 150 13.84 -12.18 10.37
C ILE A 150 14.51 -12.28 11.75
N GLN A 151 15.17 -11.19 12.17
CA GLN A 151 15.87 -11.05 13.44
C GLN A 151 15.12 -10.19 14.46
N THR A 152 14.21 -9.30 14.01
CA THR A 152 13.36 -8.52 14.92
C THR A 152 12.56 -9.46 15.79
N THR A 153 12.68 -9.35 17.11
CA THR A 153 12.04 -10.21 18.10
C THR A 153 10.91 -9.50 18.82
N ALA A 154 9.94 -10.27 19.24
CA ALA A 154 8.92 -9.87 20.19
C ALA A 154 8.89 -10.87 21.34
N THR A 155 9.18 -10.42 22.55
CA THR A 155 9.23 -11.26 23.76
C THR A 155 8.14 -10.83 24.75
N ARG A 156 7.59 -11.78 25.51
CA ARG A 156 6.62 -11.44 26.56
C ARG A 156 7.33 -11.00 27.83
N GLU A 157 7.01 -9.78 28.26
CA GLU A 157 7.48 -9.21 29.51
C GLU A 157 6.32 -8.58 30.26
N ASN A 158 6.07 -8.98 31.48
CA ASN A 158 4.98 -8.46 32.31
C ASN A 158 3.60 -8.48 31.63
N GLY A 159 3.32 -9.53 30.83
CA GLY A 159 2.04 -9.71 30.13
C GLY A 159 1.90 -8.94 28.82
N ARG A 160 2.91 -8.17 28.41
CA ARG A 160 2.93 -7.41 27.17
C ARG A 160 4.00 -7.91 26.21
N TRP A 161 3.92 -7.56 24.95
CA TRP A 161 4.93 -7.83 23.96
C TRP A 161 5.94 -6.67 23.89
N VAL A 162 7.22 -6.97 24.10
CA VAL A 162 8.33 -6.03 23.95
C VAL A 162 9.08 -6.38 22.67
N ILE A 163 9.14 -5.44 21.76
CA ILE A 163 9.68 -5.63 20.42
C ILE A 163 11.00 -4.87 20.27
N ASN A 164 12.03 -5.61 19.80
CA ASN A 164 13.37 -5.07 19.54
C ASN A 164 13.85 -5.54 18.18
N GLY A 165 14.48 -4.65 17.42
CA GLY A 165 15.04 -4.98 16.13
C GLY A 165 15.13 -3.82 15.17
N ARG A 166 15.31 -4.15 13.90
CA ARG A 166 15.56 -3.18 12.84
C ARG A 166 14.87 -3.59 11.56
N LYS A 167 14.19 -2.65 10.93
CA LYS A 167 13.56 -2.82 9.61
C LYS A 167 14.10 -1.77 8.67
N TRP A 168 14.19 -2.09 7.38
CA TRP A 168 14.60 -1.10 6.38
C TRP A 168 13.81 -1.21 5.08
N TYR A 169 13.96 -0.20 4.22
CA TYR A 169 13.17 -0.05 3.01
C TYR A 169 11.67 -0.12 3.27
N ILE A 170 11.24 0.44 4.42
CA ILE A 170 9.82 0.45 4.78
C ILE A 170 9.15 1.61 4.08
N THR A 171 8.43 1.25 3.02
CA THR A 171 7.77 2.20 2.11
C THR A 171 6.67 2.98 2.85
N GLY A 172 6.69 4.29 2.67
CA GLY A 172 5.69 5.20 3.22
C GLY A 172 5.83 5.52 4.70
N ALA A 173 6.83 4.95 5.41
CA ALA A 173 6.92 5.06 6.86
C ALA A 173 7.08 6.49 7.38
N GLY A 174 7.64 7.41 6.58
CA GLY A 174 7.75 8.83 6.95
C GLY A 174 6.40 9.51 7.14
N GLU A 175 5.36 9.08 6.44
CA GLU A 175 4.01 9.65 6.47
C GLU A 175 2.97 8.68 7.09
N ALA A 176 3.31 7.42 7.29
CA ALA A 176 2.38 6.43 7.84
C ALA A 176 2.06 6.71 9.31
N GLU A 177 0.81 6.52 9.69
CA GLU A 177 0.35 6.49 11.07
C GLU A 177 0.13 5.05 11.55
N HIS A 178 -0.33 4.18 10.66
CA HIS A 178 -0.62 2.77 10.95
C HIS A 178 0.44 1.86 10.35
N PHE A 179 0.88 0.88 11.13
CA PHE A 179 1.94 -0.05 10.73
C PHE A 179 1.52 -1.49 10.98
N ILE A 180 1.89 -2.37 10.05
CA ILE A 180 1.88 -3.82 10.24
C ILE A 180 3.33 -4.28 10.35
N LEU A 181 3.73 -4.79 11.51
CA LEU A 181 5.09 -5.24 11.81
C LEU A 181 5.16 -6.75 11.89
N ILE A 182 6.12 -7.36 11.21
CA ILE A 182 6.41 -8.79 11.34
C ILE A 182 7.62 -8.97 12.26
N ALA A 183 7.42 -9.68 13.37
CA ALA A 183 8.46 -9.99 14.34
C ALA A 183 8.44 -11.46 14.74
N LYS A 184 9.59 -11.93 15.22
CA LYS A 184 9.78 -13.31 15.67
C LYS A 184 9.35 -13.44 17.14
N THR A 185 8.36 -14.30 17.40
CA THR A 185 7.84 -14.60 18.74
C THR A 185 8.33 -15.95 19.28
N GLY A 186 8.94 -16.77 18.45
CA GLY A 186 9.49 -18.09 18.82
C GLY A 186 9.49 -19.05 17.64
N GLY A 187 9.80 -20.31 17.88
CA GLY A 187 9.66 -21.37 16.88
C GLY A 187 10.54 -21.20 15.62
N ASP A 188 10.13 -21.89 14.57
CA ASP A 188 10.69 -21.76 13.23
C ASP A 188 10.00 -20.66 12.42
N ALA A 189 10.51 -20.40 11.22
CA ALA A 189 9.94 -19.35 10.33
C ALA A 189 8.47 -19.59 9.96
N ARG A 190 7.98 -20.84 10.01
CA ARG A 190 6.61 -21.16 9.64
C ARG A 190 5.61 -20.75 10.73
N ASN A 191 5.95 -20.96 12.00
CA ASN A 191 5.05 -20.76 13.14
C ASN A 191 5.61 -19.76 14.18
N GLY A 192 6.80 -19.24 13.97
CA GLY A 192 7.49 -18.36 14.90
C GLY A 192 7.38 -16.87 14.56
N LEU A 193 6.65 -16.50 13.51
CA LEU A 193 6.45 -15.11 13.15
C LEU A 193 5.04 -14.66 13.53
N THR A 194 4.93 -13.45 14.08
CA THR A 194 3.67 -12.80 14.44
C THR A 194 3.59 -11.45 13.77
N ALA A 195 2.38 -11.07 13.34
CA ALA A 195 2.09 -9.75 12.79
C ALA A 195 1.47 -8.87 13.88
N PHE A 196 2.06 -7.70 14.11
CA PHE A 196 1.61 -6.72 15.09
C PHE A 196 1.15 -5.44 14.42
N LEU A 197 0.11 -4.82 14.99
CA LEU A 197 -0.37 -3.50 14.62
C LEU A 197 0.20 -2.48 15.60
N PHE A 198 0.85 -1.42 15.09
CA PHE A 198 1.29 -0.33 15.95
C PHE A 198 1.03 1.03 15.29
N HIS A 199 0.93 2.05 16.12
CA HIS A 199 0.68 3.42 15.71
C HIS A 199 1.96 4.24 15.75
N ARG A 200 2.01 5.30 14.97
CA ARG A 200 3.14 6.25 14.95
C ARG A 200 3.51 6.75 16.34
N ASP A 201 2.52 7.00 17.19
CA ASP A 201 2.71 7.57 18.53
C ASP A 201 3.01 6.51 19.61
N ASP A 202 2.98 5.21 19.28
CA ASP A 202 3.39 4.18 20.24
C ASP A 202 4.88 4.36 20.56
N PRO A 203 5.29 4.38 21.85
CA PRO A 203 6.69 4.60 22.22
C PRO A 203 7.57 3.37 22.00
N GLY A 204 8.89 3.57 21.91
CA GLY A 204 9.88 2.48 21.80
C GLY A 204 10.24 2.14 20.36
N TRP A 205 10.02 3.05 19.42
CA TRP A 205 10.51 2.94 18.05
C TRP A 205 10.83 4.34 17.49
N ARG A 206 11.59 4.35 16.38
CA ARG A 206 11.87 5.59 15.64
C ARG A 206 12.21 5.30 14.19
N ILE A 207 12.08 6.33 13.37
CA ILE A 207 12.70 6.36 12.04
C ILE A 207 14.16 6.76 12.23
N GLU A 208 15.08 5.89 11.82
CA GLU A 208 16.51 6.14 11.89
C GLU A 208 16.96 7.06 10.75
N ARG A 209 16.49 6.76 9.55
CA ARG A 209 16.78 7.55 8.35
C ARG A 209 15.81 7.22 7.22
N ARG A 210 15.72 8.15 6.30
CA ARG A 210 15.14 7.93 4.98
C ARG A 210 16.24 7.39 4.06
N ILE A 211 15.94 6.37 3.26
CA ILE A 211 16.88 5.72 2.35
C ILE A 211 16.57 6.23 0.95
N GLY A 212 17.54 6.93 0.34
CA GLY A 212 17.40 7.42 -1.03
C GLY A 212 17.33 6.29 -2.05
N ILE A 213 16.53 6.49 -3.08
CA ILE A 213 16.37 5.57 -4.20
C ILE A 213 16.63 6.31 -5.51
N MET A 214 16.67 5.58 -6.62
CA MET A 214 16.77 6.13 -7.96
C MET A 214 15.39 6.57 -8.45
N GLY A 215 15.16 7.87 -8.56
CA GLY A 215 13.91 8.48 -9.01
C GLY A 215 13.08 9.08 -7.89
N PRO A 216 11.83 9.50 -8.17
CA PRO A 216 10.93 10.01 -7.17
C PRO A 216 10.69 8.98 -6.05
N GLU A 217 10.65 9.47 -4.82
CA GLU A 217 10.34 8.61 -3.67
C GLU A 217 8.83 8.50 -3.48
N GLU A 218 8.36 7.38 -2.93
CA GLU A 218 6.98 7.27 -2.45
C GLU A 218 6.70 8.29 -1.35
N HIS A 219 5.46 8.74 -1.18
CA HIS A 219 5.08 9.56 -0.03
C HIS A 219 5.54 8.90 1.27
N GLY A 220 6.27 9.65 2.09
CA GLY A 220 6.91 9.14 3.29
C GLY A 220 8.19 8.34 3.05
N GLY A 221 8.65 8.20 1.80
CA GLY A 221 9.91 7.58 1.41
C GLY A 221 10.04 6.11 1.78
N HIS A 222 11.27 5.61 1.68
CA HIS A 222 11.66 4.28 2.15
C HIS A 222 12.53 4.45 3.41
N CYS A 223 12.00 4.08 4.55
CA CYS A 223 12.66 4.37 5.83
C CYS A 223 13.31 3.14 6.44
N GLU A 224 14.31 3.42 7.25
CA GLU A 224 14.89 2.50 8.20
C GLU A 224 14.29 2.77 9.58
N LEU A 225 13.77 1.71 10.22
CA LEU A 225 13.10 1.77 11.51
C LEU A 225 13.90 1.01 12.55
N ILE A 226 14.04 1.60 13.73
CA ILE A 226 14.62 0.95 14.91
C ILE A 226 13.52 0.74 15.94
N PHE A 227 13.43 -0.47 16.46
CA PHE A 227 12.58 -0.85 17.58
C PHE A 227 13.48 -1.09 18.79
N ASP A 228 13.22 -0.34 19.85
CA ASP A 228 13.96 -0.37 21.11
C ASP A 228 12.95 -0.32 22.26
N GLY A 229 12.34 -1.48 22.54
CA GLY A 229 11.34 -1.61 23.57
C GLY A 229 9.94 -1.17 23.16
N LEU A 230 9.57 -1.24 21.86
CA LEU A 230 8.17 -1.03 21.46
C LEU A 230 7.28 -2.04 22.18
N THR A 231 6.37 -1.54 23.02
CA THR A 231 5.56 -2.38 23.91
C THR A 231 4.10 -2.39 23.49
N LEU A 232 3.55 -3.57 23.17
CA LEU A 232 2.22 -3.76 22.65
C LEU A 232 1.42 -4.80 23.46
N ASP A 233 0.10 -4.62 23.50
CA ASP A 233 -0.82 -5.57 24.11
C ASP A 233 -1.31 -6.61 23.10
N ASP A 234 -2.00 -7.64 23.57
CA ASP A 234 -2.46 -8.75 22.71
C ASP A 234 -3.51 -8.33 21.66
N ASP A 235 -4.24 -7.25 21.89
CA ASP A 235 -5.18 -6.66 20.93
C ASP A 235 -4.52 -6.13 19.65
N ARG A 236 -3.20 -5.97 19.70
CA ARG A 236 -2.37 -5.55 18.57
C ARG A 236 -1.92 -6.70 17.67
N ILE A 237 -2.16 -7.95 18.05
CA ILE A 237 -1.83 -9.11 17.21
C ILE A 237 -2.86 -9.25 16.10
N LEU A 238 -2.38 -9.27 14.86
CA LEU A 238 -3.22 -9.49 13.68
C LEU A 238 -3.32 -10.99 13.38
N MET A 239 -4.54 -11.52 13.33
CA MET A 239 -4.89 -12.90 13.03
C MET A 239 -4.54 -13.92 14.15
N GLY A 240 -3.50 -13.70 14.94
CA GLY A 240 -3.06 -14.57 16.02
C GLY A 240 -1.54 -14.74 16.09
N GLU A 241 -1.05 -15.15 17.26
CA GLU A 241 0.35 -15.46 17.49
C GLU A 241 0.81 -16.61 16.58
N GLY A 242 2.01 -16.50 16.01
CA GLY A 242 2.56 -17.48 15.09
C GLY A 242 1.98 -17.47 13.67
N GLN A 243 1.02 -16.56 13.35
CA GLN A 243 0.39 -16.49 12.05
C GLN A 243 1.04 -15.42 11.12
N GLY A 244 2.15 -14.81 11.53
CA GLY A 244 2.78 -13.72 10.78
C GLY A 244 3.21 -14.12 9.36
N LEU A 245 3.72 -15.32 9.15
CA LEU A 245 4.03 -15.80 7.80
C LEU A 245 2.78 -15.90 6.93
N LYS A 246 1.67 -16.39 7.47
CA LYS A 246 0.40 -16.49 6.73
C LYS A 246 -0.16 -15.12 6.38
N VAL A 247 -0.12 -14.16 7.32
CA VAL A 247 -0.47 -12.76 7.06
C VAL A 247 0.37 -12.21 5.90
N THR A 248 1.68 -12.41 5.95
CA THR A 248 2.61 -11.99 4.90
C THR A 248 2.28 -12.60 3.55
N GLN A 249 2.04 -13.91 3.48
CA GLN A 249 1.74 -14.60 2.21
C GLN A 249 0.41 -14.11 1.60
N ILE A 250 -0.63 -13.93 2.40
CA ILE A 250 -1.91 -13.41 1.93
C ILE A 250 -1.73 -11.99 1.36
N ARG A 251 -1.05 -11.11 2.11
CA ARG A 251 -0.81 -9.72 1.70
C ARG A 251 0.03 -9.63 0.42
N LEU A 252 1.16 -10.32 0.38
CA LEU A 252 2.09 -10.27 -0.74
C LEU A 252 1.54 -10.96 -2.00
N GLY A 253 0.67 -11.95 -1.85
CA GLY A 253 0.01 -12.61 -2.96
C GLY A 253 -0.75 -11.61 -3.83
N LEU A 254 -1.61 -10.79 -3.22
CA LEU A 254 -2.33 -9.74 -3.94
C LEU A 254 -1.39 -8.60 -4.38
N ALA A 255 -0.48 -8.15 -3.52
CA ALA A 255 0.40 -7.04 -3.82
C ALA A 255 1.23 -7.26 -5.10
N ARG A 256 1.68 -8.48 -5.36
CA ARG A 256 2.39 -8.81 -6.60
C ARG A 256 1.52 -8.61 -7.84
N LEU A 257 0.25 -9.02 -7.78
CA LEU A 257 -0.70 -8.82 -8.88
C LEU A 257 -1.00 -7.33 -9.10
N THR A 258 -1.24 -6.57 -8.04
CA THR A 258 -1.53 -5.14 -8.16
C THR A 258 -0.35 -4.33 -8.68
N HIS A 259 0.89 -4.75 -8.40
CA HIS A 259 2.06 -4.18 -9.05
C HIS A 259 2.04 -4.39 -10.57
N CYS A 260 1.75 -5.60 -11.04
CA CYS A 260 1.64 -5.86 -12.48
C CYS A 260 0.56 -4.97 -13.14
N MET A 261 -0.60 -4.83 -12.50
CA MET A 261 -1.70 -4.00 -12.99
C MET A 261 -1.28 -2.53 -13.10
N ARG A 262 -0.60 -1.98 -12.09
CA ARG A 262 -0.11 -0.60 -12.08
C ARG A 262 0.97 -0.37 -13.15
N TRP A 263 1.96 -1.25 -13.23
CA TRP A 263 3.03 -1.12 -14.22
C TRP A 263 2.51 -1.19 -15.65
N LEU A 264 1.45 -1.95 -15.91
CA LEU A 264 0.84 -2.02 -17.24
C LEU A 264 0.27 -0.66 -17.67
N GLY A 265 -0.42 0.05 -16.78
CA GLY A 265 -0.94 1.39 -17.06
C GLY A 265 0.16 2.39 -17.42
N LEU A 266 1.25 2.42 -16.61
CA LEU A 266 2.41 3.27 -16.90
C LEU A 266 3.07 2.90 -18.23
N ALA A 267 3.22 1.62 -18.51
CA ALA A 267 3.82 1.15 -19.77
C ALA A 267 2.98 1.57 -20.99
N ARG A 268 1.65 1.45 -20.91
CA ARG A 268 0.74 1.92 -21.97
C ARG A 268 0.95 3.41 -22.26
N ARG A 269 0.97 4.23 -21.22
CA ARG A 269 1.17 5.66 -21.39
C ARG A 269 2.56 5.98 -21.95
N ALA A 270 3.62 5.34 -21.47
CA ALA A 270 4.97 5.54 -21.98
C ALA A 270 5.07 5.23 -23.48
N VAL A 271 4.44 4.13 -23.93
CA VAL A 271 4.36 3.76 -25.37
C VAL A 271 3.57 4.81 -26.15
N ALA A 272 2.44 5.29 -25.62
CA ALA A 272 1.64 6.31 -26.32
C ALA A 272 2.42 7.63 -26.50
N ILE A 273 3.11 8.09 -25.44
CA ILE A 273 3.97 9.27 -25.50
C ILE A 273 5.09 9.10 -26.53
N ALA A 274 5.76 7.95 -26.53
CA ALA A 274 6.84 7.66 -27.46
C ALA A 274 6.34 7.60 -28.91
N ALA A 275 5.18 7.01 -29.15
CA ALA A 275 4.58 6.93 -30.47
C ALA A 275 4.18 8.32 -31.01
N ASP A 276 3.54 9.13 -30.18
CA ASP A 276 3.17 10.51 -30.53
C ASP A 276 4.43 11.36 -30.85
N TYR A 277 5.42 11.28 -29.99
CA TYR A 277 6.69 11.98 -30.22
C TYR A 277 7.35 11.54 -31.54
N ALA A 278 7.42 10.23 -31.79
CA ALA A 278 8.05 9.70 -33.02
C ALA A 278 7.29 10.12 -34.29
N ALA A 279 5.96 10.20 -34.23
CA ALA A 279 5.14 10.62 -35.36
C ALA A 279 5.28 12.10 -35.69
N ASN A 280 5.54 12.95 -34.69
CA ASN A 280 5.57 14.39 -34.83
C ASN A 280 6.99 15.01 -34.90
N ARG A 281 8.03 14.22 -34.60
CA ARG A 281 9.41 14.68 -34.63
C ARG A 281 9.86 14.97 -36.04
N GLN A 282 10.39 16.18 -36.25
CA GLN A 282 11.12 16.54 -37.44
C GLN A 282 12.63 16.27 -37.23
N GLY A 283 13.24 15.49 -38.07
CA GLY A 283 14.65 15.13 -37.99
C GLY A 283 15.17 14.47 -39.26
#